data_6ca1928603add1187f86b48a64cde57d
#
_entry.id   6ca1928603add1187f86b48a64cde57d
#
_cell.length_a   1.000
_cell.length_b   1.000
_cell.length_c   1.000
_cell.angle_alpha   90.00
_cell.angle_beta   90.00
_cell.angle_gamma   90.00
#
_symmetry.space_group_name_H-M   'P 1'
#
loop_
_entity.id
_entity.type
_entity.pdbx_description
1 polymer ?
#
loop_
_entity_poly.entity_id
_entity_poly.type
_entity_poly.pdbx_seq_one_letter_code
_entity_poly.pdbx_strand_id
1 'polypeptide(L)'
;MARSSLTPLRLGFIGGAVTSAIGYTHFNSSRLDGHFRVDCGCFSRTANRNEETARTYGILPERTHATWRDLLAREKQTLDAVVVLTPTPDHREIVIAALEAGYAVICEKALALSSADCRAIEDTLARMRGFLAVTYNYSGYPMVRELRRLIADGELGRLHQIHIEMPQEGFLRRAARPQAWRLQDYGVPTISLDLGVHVHHL
;
A
#
# COMPACT_ATOMS: atom_id res chain seq x y z
N MET A 1 -4.93 -27.19 -18.45
CA MET A 1 -4.64 -27.12 -17.00
C MET A 1 -5.87 -26.59 -16.29
N ALA A 2 -6.53 -27.39 -15.46
CA ALA A 2 -7.71 -26.98 -14.70
C ALA A 2 -7.27 -25.90 -13.69
N ARG A 3 -7.85 -24.68 -13.77
CA ARG A 3 -7.73 -23.67 -12.70
C ARG A 3 -8.36 -24.26 -11.45
N SER A 4 -7.57 -24.56 -10.44
CA SER A 4 -8.10 -24.75 -9.09
C SER A 4 -8.90 -23.49 -8.75
N SER A 5 -10.20 -23.62 -8.48
CA SER A 5 -11.04 -22.51 -8.05
C SER A 5 -10.70 -22.16 -6.59
N LEU A 6 -9.57 -21.50 -6.39
CA LEU A 6 -9.24 -20.92 -5.09
C LEU A 6 -10.27 -19.83 -4.81
N THR A 7 -10.92 -19.90 -3.66
CA THR A 7 -11.77 -18.82 -3.18
C THR A 7 -10.92 -17.55 -3.05
N PRO A 8 -11.32 -16.41 -3.67
CA PRO A 8 -10.56 -15.17 -3.57
C PRO A 8 -10.37 -14.74 -2.12
N LEU A 9 -9.18 -14.26 -1.78
CA LEU A 9 -8.90 -13.64 -0.48
C LEU A 9 -9.68 -12.32 -0.36
N ARG A 10 -10.30 -12.11 0.79
CA ARG A 10 -11.16 -10.95 1.07
C ARG A 10 -10.34 -9.82 1.66
N LEU A 11 -10.38 -8.68 1.00
CA LEU A 11 -9.62 -7.49 1.38
C LEU A 11 -10.54 -6.41 1.95
N GLY A 12 -10.07 -5.72 3.00
CA GLY A 12 -10.64 -4.47 3.48
C GLY A 12 -9.70 -3.30 3.15
N PHE A 13 -10.22 -2.24 2.51
CA PHE A 13 -9.42 -1.06 2.18
C PHE A 13 -9.52 0.01 3.25
N ILE A 14 -8.38 0.54 3.66
CA ILE A 14 -8.27 1.70 4.56
C ILE A 14 -7.61 2.84 3.77
N GLY A 15 -8.37 3.85 3.38
CA GLY A 15 -7.99 4.84 2.37
C GLY A 15 -8.30 4.36 0.96
N GLY A 16 -7.68 4.97 -0.03
CA GLY A 16 -7.83 4.55 -1.43
C GLY A 16 -9.14 4.96 -2.10
N ALA A 17 -9.66 6.16 -1.78
CA ALA A 17 -10.85 6.70 -2.45
C ALA A 17 -10.68 6.77 -3.98
N VAL A 18 -11.78 6.76 -4.73
CA VAL A 18 -11.80 6.82 -6.22
C VAL A 18 -11.03 8.01 -6.79
N THR A 19 -10.89 9.10 -6.03
CA THR A 19 -10.09 10.26 -6.40
C THR A 19 -8.58 10.05 -6.17
N SER A 20 -8.19 8.93 -5.57
CA SER A 20 -6.79 8.55 -5.36
C SER A 20 -6.33 7.63 -6.48
N ALA A 21 -5.26 7.99 -7.19
CA ALA A 21 -4.67 7.14 -8.21
C ALA A 21 -4.27 5.76 -7.64
N ILE A 22 -3.74 5.73 -6.42
CA ILE A 22 -3.34 4.49 -5.74
C ILE A 22 -4.54 3.63 -5.39
N GLY A 23 -5.63 4.21 -4.89
CA GLY A 23 -6.85 3.46 -4.57
C GLY A 23 -7.41 2.73 -5.79
N TYR A 24 -7.53 3.45 -6.90
CA TYR A 24 -8.01 2.86 -8.15
C TYR A 24 -7.06 1.79 -8.71
N THR A 25 -5.75 2.02 -8.60
CA THR A 25 -4.74 1.04 -9.02
C THR A 25 -4.86 -0.25 -8.20
N HIS A 26 -4.92 -0.17 -6.88
CA HIS A 26 -5.08 -1.34 -6.02
C HIS A 26 -6.39 -2.07 -6.27
N PHE A 27 -7.49 -1.33 -6.42
CA PHE A 27 -8.81 -1.92 -6.71
C PHE A 27 -8.81 -2.72 -8.00
N ASN A 28 -8.24 -2.16 -9.08
CA ASN A 28 -8.16 -2.87 -10.36
C ASN A 28 -7.19 -4.05 -10.29
N SER A 29 -6.00 -3.86 -9.72
CA SER A 29 -4.97 -4.91 -9.65
C SER A 29 -5.44 -6.11 -8.84
N SER A 30 -6.18 -5.88 -7.75
CA SER A 30 -6.70 -6.97 -6.92
C SER A 30 -7.70 -7.88 -7.65
N ARG A 31 -8.29 -7.42 -8.77
CA ARG A 31 -9.31 -8.15 -9.54
C ARG A 31 -8.79 -8.84 -10.80
N LEU A 32 -7.54 -8.54 -11.22
CA LEU A 32 -7.04 -8.96 -12.54
C LEU A 32 -6.96 -10.48 -12.70
N ASP A 33 -6.55 -11.19 -11.67
CA ASP A 33 -6.32 -12.63 -11.72
C ASP A 33 -7.33 -13.46 -10.88
N GLY A 34 -8.25 -12.76 -10.20
CA GLY A 34 -9.28 -13.41 -9.40
C GLY A 34 -8.79 -13.97 -8.05
N HIS A 35 -7.55 -13.66 -7.64
CA HIS A 35 -7.03 -14.12 -6.34
C HIS A 35 -7.51 -13.27 -5.16
N PHE A 36 -7.97 -12.05 -5.41
CA PHE A 36 -8.43 -11.13 -4.38
C PHE A 36 -9.80 -10.53 -4.72
N ARG A 37 -10.50 -10.10 -3.66
CA ARG A 37 -11.76 -9.38 -3.74
C ARG A 37 -11.81 -8.32 -2.65
N VAL A 38 -12.17 -7.09 -3.01
CA VAL A 38 -12.39 -6.02 -2.04
C VAL A 38 -13.82 -6.13 -1.54
N ASP A 39 -14.01 -6.41 -0.25
CA ASP A 39 -15.30 -6.70 0.37
C ASP A 39 -15.83 -5.57 1.25
N CYS A 40 -14.94 -4.73 1.78
CA CYS A 40 -15.34 -3.61 2.62
C CYS A 40 -14.30 -2.48 2.55
N GLY A 41 -14.62 -1.34 3.14
CA GLY A 41 -13.63 -0.27 3.25
C GLY A 41 -14.05 0.90 4.12
N CYS A 42 -13.01 1.66 4.52
CA CYS A 42 -13.06 3.02 5.02
C CYS A 42 -12.20 3.86 4.08
N PHE A 43 -12.78 4.30 2.97
CA PHE A 43 -12.04 4.85 1.83
C PHE A 43 -11.64 6.32 2.01
N SER A 44 -12.38 7.07 2.83
CA SER A 44 -12.18 8.50 3.05
C SER A 44 -12.70 8.93 4.41
N ARG A 45 -12.05 9.96 4.98
CA ARG A 45 -12.54 10.67 6.19
C ARG A 45 -13.78 11.55 5.89
N THR A 46 -14.07 11.83 4.62
CA THR A 46 -15.24 12.59 4.20
C THR A 46 -16.36 11.62 3.81
N ALA A 47 -17.51 11.68 4.50
CA ALA A 47 -18.62 10.75 4.32
C ALA A 47 -19.06 10.60 2.86
N ASN A 48 -19.35 11.73 2.17
CA ASN A 48 -19.77 11.70 0.78
C ASN A 48 -18.78 10.98 -0.15
N ARG A 49 -17.47 11.22 0.03
CA ARG A 49 -16.43 10.57 -0.78
C ARG A 49 -16.28 9.09 -0.41
N ASN A 50 -16.47 8.75 0.86
CA ASN A 50 -16.46 7.37 1.32
C ASN A 50 -17.58 6.56 0.65
N GLU A 51 -18.80 7.08 0.67
CA GLU A 51 -19.98 6.47 0.04
C GLU A 51 -19.89 6.43 -1.48
N GLU A 52 -19.40 7.49 -2.12
CA GLU A 52 -19.16 7.53 -3.56
C GLU A 52 -18.18 6.43 -3.98
N THR A 53 -17.10 6.29 -3.22
CA THR A 53 -16.10 5.25 -3.47
C THR A 53 -16.69 3.86 -3.28
N ALA A 54 -17.43 3.64 -2.21
CA ALA A 54 -18.09 2.36 -1.95
C ALA A 54 -19.01 1.96 -3.11
N ARG A 55 -19.86 2.89 -3.59
CA ARG A 55 -20.74 2.64 -4.75
C ARG A 55 -19.94 2.31 -6.01
N THR A 56 -18.86 3.06 -6.27
CA THR A 56 -18.02 2.85 -7.47
C THR A 56 -17.30 1.50 -7.43
N TYR A 57 -16.87 1.07 -6.26
CA TYR A 57 -16.20 -0.22 -6.07
C TYR A 57 -17.16 -1.40 -5.89
N GLY A 58 -18.47 -1.15 -5.85
CA GLY A 58 -19.49 -2.17 -5.65
C GLY A 58 -19.54 -2.71 -4.22
N ILE A 59 -19.15 -1.91 -3.23
CA ILE A 59 -19.16 -2.26 -1.82
C ILE A 59 -20.53 -1.89 -1.23
N LEU A 60 -21.10 -2.83 -0.47
CA LEU A 60 -22.38 -2.63 0.18
C LEU A 60 -22.31 -1.53 1.28
N PRO A 61 -23.39 -0.77 1.50
CA PRO A 61 -23.41 0.28 2.54
C PRO A 61 -23.04 -0.22 3.94
N GLU A 62 -23.53 -1.39 4.32
CA GLU A 62 -23.25 -2.04 5.61
C GLU A 62 -21.79 -2.52 5.76
N ARG A 63 -21.05 -2.59 4.65
CA ARG A 63 -19.62 -2.93 4.58
C ARG A 63 -18.75 -1.68 4.38
N THR A 64 -19.36 -0.49 4.45
CA THR A 64 -18.69 0.80 4.31
C THR A 64 -18.58 1.45 5.69
N HIS A 65 -17.38 1.57 6.20
CA HIS A 65 -17.13 2.03 7.57
C HIS A 65 -16.74 3.51 7.58
N ALA A 66 -17.14 4.25 8.62
CA ALA A 66 -16.81 5.66 8.79
C ALA A 66 -15.33 5.84 9.20
N THR A 67 -14.79 4.89 9.97
CA THR A 67 -13.42 4.93 10.45
C THR A 67 -12.72 3.59 10.24
N TRP A 68 -11.39 3.62 10.14
CA TRP A 68 -10.61 2.39 10.06
C TRP A 68 -10.68 1.57 11.35
N ARG A 69 -10.93 2.22 12.50
CA ARG A 69 -11.13 1.51 13.78
C ARG A 69 -12.42 0.69 13.77
N ASP A 70 -13.49 1.26 13.23
CA ASP A 70 -14.76 0.53 13.06
C ASP A 70 -14.58 -0.66 12.12
N LEU A 71 -13.84 -0.47 11.01
CA LEU A 71 -13.53 -1.55 10.07
C LEU A 71 -12.79 -2.67 10.80
N LEU A 72 -11.68 -2.39 11.48
CA LEU A 72 -10.90 -3.41 12.19
C LEU A 72 -11.72 -4.13 13.26
N ALA A 73 -12.60 -3.42 13.97
CA ALA A 73 -13.42 -4.02 15.02
C ALA A 73 -14.53 -4.94 14.48
N ARG A 74 -15.17 -4.55 13.36
CA ARG A 74 -16.36 -5.25 12.84
C ARG A 74 -16.05 -6.36 11.87
N GLU A 75 -14.91 -6.29 11.18
CA GLU A 75 -14.59 -7.17 10.05
C GLU A 75 -13.62 -8.31 10.37
N LYS A 76 -13.28 -8.50 11.64
CA LYS A 76 -12.22 -9.43 12.08
C LYS A 76 -12.39 -10.87 11.55
N GLN A 77 -13.61 -11.34 11.38
CA GLN A 77 -13.88 -12.71 10.93
C GLN A 77 -14.27 -12.80 9.44
N THR A 78 -14.32 -11.67 8.76
CA THR A 78 -14.84 -11.58 7.40
C THR A 78 -13.78 -11.22 6.38
N LEU A 79 -12.60 -10.80 6.81
CA LEU A 79 -11.47 -10.44 5.94
C LEU A 79 -10.28 -11.35 6.16
N ASP A 80 -9.54 -11.55 5.09
CA ASP A 80 -8.27 -12.27 5.10
C ASP A 80 -7.09 -11.30 5.24
N ALA A 81 -7.23 -10.04 4.74
CA ALA A 81 -6.23 -9.00 4.91
C ALA A 81 -6.85 -7.59 4.86
N VAL A 82 -6.12 -6.61 5.39
CA VAL A 82 -6.39 -5.19 5.20
C VAL A 82 -5.32 -4.55 4.33
N VAL A 83 -5.73 -3.60 3.50
CA VAL A 83 -4.84 -2.84 2.60
C VAL A 83 -4.84 -1.38 3.02
N VAL A 84 -3.69 -0.88 3.47
CA VAL A 84 -3.51 0.48 3.98
C VAL A 84 -3.05 1.38 2.83
N LEU A 85 -3.92 2.28 2.40
CA LEU A 85 -3.78 3.18 1.25
C LEU A 85 -3.89 4.66 1.66
N THR A 86 -3.71 4.94 2.94
CA THR A 86 -3.70 6.30 3.49
C THR A 86 -2.40 7.02 3.12
N PRO A 87 -2.29 8.34 3.36
CA PRO A 87 -1.00 9.01 3.36
C PRO A 87 -0.02 8.42 4.38
N THR A 88 1.27 8.44 4.06
CA THR A 88 2.35 7.86 4.88
C THR A 88 2.30 8.22 6.38
N PRO A 89 1.96 9.46 6.80
CA PRO A 89 1.87 9.79 8.22
C PRO A 89 0.90 8.93 9.04
N ASP A 90 -0.12 8.38 8.40
CA ASP A 90 -1.13 7.57 9.08
C ASP A 90 -0.73 6.07 9.17
N HIS A 91 0.29 5.62 8.40
CA HIS A 91 0.60 4.20 8.23
C HIS A 91 0.96 3.52 9.55
N ARG A 92 1.88 4.11 10.33
CA ARG A 92 2.37 3.49 11.58
C ARG A 92 1.22 3.08 12.50
N GLU A 93 0.33 4.01 12.79
CA GLU A 93 -0.79 3.76 13.71
C GLU A 93 -1.73 2.68 13.17
N ILE A 94 -2.10 2.77 11.91
CA ILE A 94 -3.04 1.84 11.28
C ILE A 94 -2.45 0.44 11.16
N VAL A 95 -1.17 0.33 10.72
CA VAL A 95 -0.49 -0.96 10.54
C VAL A 95 -0.33 -1.67 11.88
N ILE A 96 0.12 -0.97 12.93
CA ILE A 96 0.25 -1.53 14.27
C ILE A 96 -1.11 -2.05 14.77
N ALA A 97 -2.15 -1.21 14.69
CA ALA A 97 -3.48 -1.60 15.16
C ALA A 97 -4.05 -2.80 14.38
N ALA A 98 -3.81 -2.86 13.06
CA ALA A 98 -4.26 -3.97 12.24
C ALA A 98 -3.52 -5.28 12.58
N LEU A 99 -2.19 -5.22 12.78
CA LEU A 99 -1.40 -6.37 13.22
C LEU A 99 -1.84 -6.86 14.61
N GLU A 100 -2.06 -5.95 15.56
CA GLU A 100 -2.54 -6.28 16.93
C GLU A 100 -3.95 -6.89 16.91
N ALA A 101 -4.79 -6.46 15.96
CA ALA A 101 -6.09 -7.07 15.74
C ALA A 101 -6.00 -8.44 15.03
N GLY A 102 -4.80 -8.87 14.58
CA GLY A 102 -4.55 -10.17 13.97
C GLY A 102 -4.83 -10.24 12.47
N TYR A 103 -4.86 -9.09 11.78
CA TYR A 103 -4.99 -9.08 10.31
C TYR A 103 -3.62 -9.28 9.64
N ALA A 104 -3.63 -9.95 8.48
CA ALA A 104 -2.58 -9.76 7.51
C ALA A 104 -2.68 -8.34 6.93
N VAL A 105 -1.53 -7.66 6.73
CA VAL A 105 -1.50 -6.26 6.31
C VAL A 105 -0.74 -6.12 5.00
N ILE A 106 -1.32 -5.38 4.06
CA ILE A 106 -0.66 -4.86 2.86
C ILE A 106 -0.62 -3.35 3.02
N CYS A 107 0.54 -2.73 2.98
CA CYS A 107 0.69 -1.29 3.20
C CYS A 107 1.36 -0.61 2.02
N GLU A 108 0.85 0.56 1.63
CA GLU A 108 1.53 1.42 0.67
C GLU A 108 2.88 1.91 1.19
N LYS A 109 3.74 2.23 0.24
CA LYS A 109 5.05 2.85 0.52
C LYS A 109 4.87 4.37 0.79
N ALA A 110 5.78 5.04 1.46
CA ALA A 110 6.74 4.51 2.38
C ALA A 110 6.05 3.91 3.61
N LEU A 111 6.62 2.87 4.19
CA LEU A 111 6.00 2.19 5.32
C LEU A 111 5.74 3.12 6.50
N ALA A 112 6.66 4.04 6.78
CA ALA A 112 6.53 5.04 7.84
C ALA A 112 7.39 6.28 7.56
N LEU A 113 7.30 7.28 8.43
CA LEU A 113 8.03 8.55 8.30
C LEU A 113 9.47 8.46 8.82
N SER A 114 9.77 7.50 9.68
CA SER A 114 11.08 7.37 10.31
C SER A 114 11.49 5.91 10.50
N SER A 115 12.80 5.68 10.67
CA SER A 115 13.32 4.35 11.03
C SER A 115 12.84 3.90 12.42
N ALA A 116 12.57 4.82 13.33
CA ALA A 116 12.00 4.50 14.64
C ALA A 116 10.57 3.95 14.51
N ASP A 117 9.76 4.55 13.64
CA ASP A 117 8.40 4.07 13.36
C ASP A 117 8.43 2.72 12.66
N CYS A 118 9.36 2.51 11.71
CA CYS A 118 9.54 1.22 11.07
C CYS A 118 9.91 0.13 12.09
N ARG A 119 10.80 0.41 13.04
CA ARG A 119 11.15 -0.53 14.13
C ARG A 119 9.94 -0.86 15.01
N ALA A 120 9.12 0.13 15.35
CA ALA A 120 7.90 -0.12 16.14
C ALA A 120 6.91 -1.04 15.40
N ILE A 121 6.81 -0.91 14.09
CA ILE A 121 6.02 -1.83 13.26
C ILE A 121 6.66 -3.22 13.24
N GLU A 122 7.98 -3.33 13.07
CA GLU A 122 8.73 -4.58 13.04
C GLU A 122 8.60 -5.33 14.37
N ASP A 123 8.75 -4.65 15.50
CA ASP A 123 8.56 -5.22 16.84
C ASP A 123 7.13 -5.77 17.03
N THR A 124 6.14 -5.04 16.53
CA THR A 124 4.74 -5.49 16.58
C THR A 124 4.52 -6.71 15.68
N LEU A 125 5.06 -6.67 14.46
CA LEU A 125 4.99 -7.78 13.50
C LEU A 125 5.57 -9.07 14.10
N ALA A 126 6.75 -8.96 14.72
CA ALA A 126 7.42 -10.09 15.38
C ALA A 126 6.62 -10.61 16.59
N ARG A 127 6.16 -9.72 17.46
CA ARG A 127 5.37 -10.05 18.66
C ARG A 127 4.06 -10.74 18.30
N MET A 128 3.38 -10.27 17.26
CA MET A 128 2.10 -10.83 16.80
C MET A 128 2.27 -12.04 15.87
N ARG A 129 3.49 -12.37 15.43
CA ARG A 129 3.77 -13.36 14.37
C ARG A 129 2.90 -13.11 13.14
N GLY A 130 2.72 -11.83 12.81
CA GLY A 130 1.81 -11.37 11.78
C GLY A 130 2.38 -11.48 10.37
N PHE A 131 1.64 -10.94 9.41
CA PHE A 131 2.07 -10.78 8.02
C PHE A 131 1.99 -9.31 7.63
N LEU A 132 3.06 -8.80 7.03
CA LEU A 132 3.12 -7.45 6.45
C LEU A 132 3.81 -7.50 5.08
N ALA A 133 3.15 -6.97 4.06
CA ALA A 133 3.73 -6.70 2.76
C ALA A 133 3.70 -5.21 2.47
N VAL A 134 4.82 -4.64 1.99
CA VAL A 134 4.89 -3.24 1.55
C VAL A 134 4.92 -3.19 0.02
N THR A 135 4.10 -2.35 -0.58
CA THR A 135 3.91 -2.32 -2.03
C THR A 135 4.98 -1.49 -2.74
N TYR A 136 6.07 -2.13 -3.12
CA TYR A 136 7.10 -1.56 -3.99
C TYR A 136 6.91 -2.08 -5.42
N ASN A 137 6.06 -1.41 -6.19
CA ASN A 137 5.64 -1.85 -7.52
C ASN A 137 6.77 -2.03 -8.54
N TYR A 138 7.82 -1.20 -8.49
CA TYR A 138 8.89 -1.25 -9.49
C TYR A 138 9.71 -2.54 -9.43
N SER A 139 9.95 -3.08 -8.24
CA SER A 139 10.63 -4.38 -8.09
C SER A 139 9.84 -5.56 -8.67
N GLY A 140 8.54 -5.36 -8.92
CA GLY A 140 7.68 -6.33 -9.59
C GLY A 140 7.84 -6.37 -11.12
N TYR A 141 8.48 -5.38 -11.73
CA TYR A 141 8.60 -5.32 -13.19
C TYR A 141 9.48 -6.44 -13.72
N PRO A 142 9.09 -7.09 -14.85
CA PRO A 142 9.84 -8.23 -15.40
C PRO A 142 11.30 -7.91 -15.65
N MET A 143 11.61 -6.73 -16.21
CA MET A 143 12.97 -6.31 -16.50
C MET A 143 13.81 -6.08 -15.25
N VAL A 144 13.22 -5.61 -14.16
CA VAL A 144 13.92 -5.46 -12.86
C VAL A 144 14.22 -6.82 -12.26
N ARG A 145 13.28 -7.77 -12.36
CA ARG A 145 13.50 -9.16 -11.93
C ARG A 145 14.61 -9.82 -12.72
N GLU A 146 14.63 -9.60 -14.04
CA GLU A 146 15.69 -10.12 -14.91
C GLU A 146 17.05 -9.50 -14.58
N LEU A 147 17.12 -8.18 -14.37
CA LEU A 147 18.36 -7.51 -13.92
C LEU A 147 18.87 -8.12 -12.61
N ARG A 148 18.00 -8.35 -11.64
CA ARG A 148 18.37 -9.00 -10.37
C ARG A 148 18.92 -10.41 -10.59
N ARG A 149 18.32 -11.18 -11.49
CA ARG A 149 18.82 -12.51 -11.86
C ARG A 149 20.22 -12.42 -12.46
N LEU A 150 20.44 -11.56 -13.46
CA LEU A 150 21.74 -11.36 -14.11
C LEU A 150 22.85 -10.99 -13.11
N ILE A 151 22.51 -10.13 -12.12
CA ILE A 151 23.42 -9.74 -11.06
C ILE A 151 23.74 -10.96 -10.14
N ALA A 152 22.71 -11.68 -9.71
CA ALA A 152 22.87 -12.82 -8.79
C ALA A 152 23.67 -13.96 -9.42
N ASP A 153 23.47 -14.20 -10.73
CA ASP A 153 24.19 -15.23 -11.49
C ASP A 153 25.61 -14.81 -11.89
N GLY A 154 26.01 -13.57 -11.59
CA GLY A 154 27.33 -13.03 -11.91
C GLY A 154 27.54 -12.70 -13.38
N GLU A 155 26.49 -12.72 -14.22
CA GLU A 155 26.57 -12.46 -15.66
C GLU A 155 27.06 -11.04 -15.98
N LEU A 156 26.84 -10.06 -15.07
CA LEU A 156 27.33 -8.69 -15.20
C LEU A 156 28.72 -8.48 -14.58
N GLY A 157 29.32 -9.54 -14.01
CA GLY A 157 30.58 -9.46 -13.31
C GLY A 157 30.48 -8.63 -12.01
N ARG A 158 31.61 -8.06 -11.59
CA ARG A 158 31.67 -7.21 -10.39
C ARG A 158 31.05 -5.84 -10.68
N LEU A 159 29.99 -5.52 -9.96
CA LEU A 159 29.37 -4.19 -10.04
C LEU A 159 30.27 -3.16 -9.36
N HIS A 160 30.61 -2.07 -10.05
CA HIS A 160 31.39 -0.95 -9.52
C HIS A 160 30.53 0.27 -9.22
N GLN A 161 29.45 0.44 -10.00
CA GLN A 161 28.57 1.59 -9.86
C GLN A 161 27.17 1.23 -10.37
N ILE A 162 26.16 1.77 -9.72
CA ILE A 162 24.76 1.76 -10.17
C ILE A 162 24.31 3.21 -10.28
N HIS A 163 23.76 3.59 -11.42
CA HIS A 163 23.14 4.89 -11.65
C HIS A 163 21.64 4.68 -11.89
N ILE A 164 20.79 5.37 -11.12
CA ILE A 164 19.34 5.28 -11.23
C ILE A 164 18.78 6.67 -11.44
N GLU A 165 17.99 6.84 -12.50
CA GLU A 165 17.23 8.05 -12.77
C GLU A 165 15.73 7.75 -12.70
N MET A 166 14.99 8.57 -11.96
CA MET A 166 13.53 8.44 -11.82
C MET A 166 12.86 9.80 -12.07
N PRO A 167 12.86 10.31 -13.31
CA PRO A 167 12.23 11.58 -13.64
C PRO A 167 10.71 11.48 -13.48
N GLN A 168 10.10 12.53 -12.95
CA GLN A 168 8.66 12.62 -12.70
C GLN A 168 8.09 13.89 -13.32
N GLU A 169 7.04 13.76 -14.12
CA GLU A 169 6.38 14.91 -14.77
C GLU A 169 5.22 15.50 -13.95
N GLY A 170 4.81 14.86 -12.86
CA GLY A 170 3.56 15.15 -12.15
C GLY A 170 3.41 16.61 -11.73
N PHE A 171 4.51 17.27 -11.37
CA PHE A 171 4.51 18.67 -10.93
C PHE A 171 4.91 19.68 -12.01
N LEU A 172 5.14 19.25 -13.24
CA LEU A 172 5.36 20.16 -14.37
C LEU A 172 4.07 20.87 -14.81
N ARG A 173 2.92 20.30 -14.48
CA ARG A 173 1.63 20.90 -14.83
C ARG A 173 1.35 22.10 -13.91
N ARG A 174 1.00 23.27 -14.47
CA ARG A 174 0.72 24.50 -13.72
C ARG A 174 -0.34 24.35 -12.62
N ALA A 175 -1.33 23.48 -12.83
CA ALA A 175 -2.40 23.21 -11.87
C ALA A 175 -2.05 22.13 -10.83
N ALA A 176 -0.90 21.47 -10.95
CA ALA A 176 -0.51 20.42 -10.01
C ALA A 176 -0.28 21.01 -8.61
N ARG A 177 -0.84 20.37 -7.63
CA ARG A 177 -0.63 20.71 -6.21
C ARG A 177 -0.28 19.44 -5.46
N PRO A 178 0.78 19.44 -4.66
CA PRO A 178 1.10 18.32 -3.79
C PRO A 178 0.03 18.16 -2.71
N GLN A 179 -0.17 16.95 -2.26
CA GLN A 179 -1.00 16.69 -1.07
C GLN A 179 -0.41 17.41 0.15
N ALA A 180 -1.26 17.85 1.08
CA ALA A 180 -0.85 18.66 2.23
C ALA A 180 0.27 18.04 3.06
N TRP A 181 0.27 16.72 3.24
CA TRP A 181 1.32 16.01 3.98
C TRP A 181 2.70 16.15 3.32
N ARG A 182 2.76 16.27 1.99
CA ARG A 182 4.04 16.45 1.26
C ARG A 182 4.68 17.82 1.47
N LEU A 183 3.94 18.77 2.04
CA LEU A 183 4.42 20.12 2.35
C LEU A 183 4.91 20.24 3.79
N GLN A 184 4.81 19.18 4.59
CA GLN A 184 5.26 19.17 5.97
C GLN A 184 6.70 18.66 6.07
N ASP A 185 7.43 19.17 7.07
CA ASP A 185 8.76 18.68 7.41
C ASP A 185 8.64 17.52 8.40
N TYR A 186 9.17 16.37 8.02
CA TYR A 186 9.24 15.17 8.87
C TYR A 186 10.69 14.84 9.29
N GLY A 187 11.64 15.78 9.11
CA GLY A 187 13.06 15.53 9.33
C GLY A 187 13.71 14.65 8.27
N VAL A 188 12.95 14.22 7.28
CA VAL A 188 13.39 13.48 6.08
C VAL A 188 12.80 14.18 4.86
N PRO A 189 13.61 14.51 3.83
CA PRO A 189 13.07 15.14 2.63
C PRO A 189 11.90 14.35 2.04
N THR A 190 10.80 15.03 1.75
CA THR A 190 9.58 14.37 1.22
C THR A 190 9.86 13.60 -0.07
N ILE A 191 10.79 14.10 -0.92
CA ILE A 191 11.22 13.39 -2.13
C ILE A 191 11.81 12.01 -1.80
N SER A 192 12.53 11.89 -0.68
CA SER A 192 13.08 10.62 -0.22
C SER A 192 11.99 9.65 0.23
N LEU A 193 10.96 10.15 0.94
CA LEU A 193 9.80 9.35 1.36
C LEU A 193 8.90 8.94 0.19
N ASP A 194 8.78 9.78 -0.84
CA ASP A 194 7.84 9.52 -1.95
C ASP A 194 8.47 8.74 -3.11
N LEU A 195 9.70 9.09 -3.50
CA LEU A 195 10.40 8.49 -4.63
C LEU A 195 11.68 7.76 -4.24
N GLY A 196 12.47 8.31 -3.32
CA GLY A 196 13.75 7.74 -2.90
C GLY A 196 13.61 6.31 -2.36
N VAL A 197 12.53 6.01 -1.65
CA VAL A 197 12.24 4.66 -1.16
C VAL A 197 12.15 3.62 -2.28
N HIS A 198 11.66 3.99 -3.47
CA HIS A 198 11.64 3.10 -4.63
C HIS A 198 13.05 2.81 -5.15
N VAL A 199 13.89 3.84 -5.23
CA VAL A 199 15.27 3.72 -5.69
C VAL A 199 16.10 2.85 -4.75
N HIS A 200 15.90 3.01 -3.43
CA HIS A 200 16.60 2.19 -2.43
C HIS A 200 16.12 0.73 -2.39
N HIS A 201 14.90 0.47 -2.84
CA HIS A 201 14.33 -0.87 -2.84
C HIS A 201 14.74 -1.71 -4.07
N LEU A 202 15.10 -1.05 -5.18
CA LEU A 202 15.53 -1.71 -6.42
C LEU A 202 16.90 -2.35 -6.29
#